data_d65042a3ca1163bacb2748d4b66fcab6
#
_entry.id   d65042a3ca1163bacb2748d4b66fcab6
#
_cell.length_a   1.000
_cell.length_b   1.000
_cell.length_c   1.000
_cell.angle_alpha   90.00
_cell.angle_beta   90.00
_cell.angle_gamma   90.00
#
_symmetry.space_group_name_H-M   'P 1'
#
loop_
_entity.id
_entity.type
_entity.pdbx_description
1 polymer ?
#
loop_
_entity_poly.entity_id
_entity_poly.type
_entity_poly.pdbx_seq_one_letter_code
_entity_poly.pdbx_strand_id
1 'polypeptide(L)'
;MEAKFSNRVKEVISLSREEALRLGHDYIGTEHLVLGMVREGEGVAVGVLKKLGVQLDELRNEIEKISKGTATHQIKNLANIPLTKASEKVLKITYLEAKIFKAQLIGTEHLLLSILRDQDNLGTQILNKFDVNYETVKEMLEYQSEGPMASQDTDDPDDDSSKIFGGSAGSGAGKE
;
A
#
# COMPACT_ATOMS: atom_id res chain seq x y z
N MET A 1 12.59 4.03 -18.90
CA MET A 1 11.22 3.54 -19.00
C MET A 1 10.50 3.78 -17.68
N GLU A 2 9.30 4.30 -17.75
CA GLU A 2 8.55 4.62 -16.56
C GLU A 2 7.96 3.37 -15.91
N ALA A 3 8.01 3.31 -14.59
CA ALA A 3 7.37 2.24 -13.86
C ALA A 3 5.85 2.39 -13.95
N LYS A 4 5.17 1.26 -13.85
CA LYS A 4 3.71 1.22 -13.88
C LYS A 4 3.19 0.71 -12.54
N PHE A 5 2.02 1.19 -12.16
CA PHE A 5 1.32 0.61 -10.99
C PHE A 5 1.03 -0.86 -11.27
N SER A 6 1.36 -1.71 -10.31
CA SER A 6 0.96 -3.11 -10.38
C SER A 6 -0.56 -3.20 -10.30
N ASN A 7 -1.09 -4.34 -10.71
CA ASN A 7 -2.53 -4.55 -10.57
C ASN A 7 -2.94 -4.60 -9.12
N ARG A 8 -2.05 -5.06 -8.25
CA ARG A 8 -2.33 -5.04 -6.81
C ARG A 8 -2.48 -3.61 -6.30
N VAL A 9 -1.61 -2.69 -6.74
CA VAL A 9 -1.76 -1.28 -6.36
C VAL A 9 -3.06 -0.71 -6.89
N LYS A 10 -3.42 -1.04 -8.13
CA LYS A 10 -4.69 -0.58 -8.68
C LYS A 10 -5.86 -1.10 -7.84
N GLU A 11 -5.77 -2.35 -7.40
CA GLU A 11 -6.81 -2.92 -6.54
C GLU A 11 -6.85 -2.20 -5.19
N VAL A 12 -5.69 -1.88 -4.62
CA VAL A 12 -5.65 -1.12 -3.37
C VAL A 12 -6.37 0.21 -3.53
N ILE A 13 -6.13 0.90 -4.64
CA ILE A 13 -6.78 2.20 -4.87
C ILE A 13 -8.28 2.02 -4.98
N SER A 14 -8.72 0.98 -5.68
CA SER A 14 -10.14 0.68 -5.81
C SER A 14 -10.76 0.37 -4.45
N LEU A 15 -10.09 -0.45 -3.64
CA LEU A 15 -10.57 -0.79 -2.31
C LEU A 15 -10.55 0.43 -1.38
N SER A 16 -9.59 1.33 -1.58
CA SER A 16 -9.55 2.56 -0.80
C SER A 16 -10.79 3.40 -1.01
N ARG A 17 -11.27 3.46 -2.25
CA ARG A 17 -12.52 4.17 -2.53
C ARG A 17 -13.68 3.49 -1.83
N GLU A 18 -13.73 2.16 -1.89
CA GLU A 18 -14.80 1.44 -1.21
C GLU A 18 -14.78 1.67 0.30
N GLU A 19 -13.58 1.71 0.88
CA GLU A 19 -13.48 1.95 2.32
C GLU A 19 -13.91 3.37 2.67
N ALA A 20 -13.55 4.35 1.85
CA ALA A 20 -13.99 5.71 2.08
C ALA A 20 -15.51 5.79 2.07
N LEU A 21 -16.14 5.17 1.07
CA LEU A 21 -17.59 5.15 0.98
C LEU A 21 -18.23 4.42 2.16
N ARG A 22 -17.64 3.31 2.57
CA ARG A 22 -18.15 2.55 3.71
C ARG A 22 -18.15 3.39 4.98
N LEU A 23 -17.14 4.25 5.12
CA LEU A 23 -17.01 5.11 6.30
C LEU A 23 -17.81 6.41 6.17
N GLY A 24 -18.53 6.60 5.07
CA GLY A 24 -19.35 7.77 4.88
C GLY A 24 -18.59 9.00 4.41
N HIS A 25 -17.45 8.79 3.77
CA HIS A 25 -16.62 9.90 3.29
C HIS A 25 -16.82 10.11 1.80
N ASP A 26 -16.75 11.36 1.36
CA ASP A 26 -16.86 11.69 -0.06
C ASP A 26 -15.52 12.07 -0.65
N TYR A 27 -14.43 11.53 -0.07
CA TYR A 27 -13.07 11.75 -0.54
C TYR A 27 -12.24 10.51 -0.22
N ILE A 28 -11.14 10.34 -0.94
CA ILE A 28 -10.20 9.26 -0.66
C ILE A 28 -8.94 9.90 -0.08
N GLY A 29 -8.75 9.73 1.23
CA GLY A 29 -7.58 10.27 1.92
C GLY A 29 -6.49 9.22 2.06
N THR A 30 -5.36 9.65 2.61
CA THR A 30 -4.24 8.72 2.83
C THR A 30 -4.62 7.61 3.79
N GLU A 31 -5.48 7.90 4.77
CA GLU A 31 -5.96 6.86 5.68
C GLU A 31 -6.75 5.79 4.95
N HIS A 32 -7.48 6.18 3.91
CA HIS A 32 -8.21 5.21 3.10
C HIS A 32 -7.27 4.37 2.26
N LEU A 33 -6.16 4.96 1.81
CA LEU A 33 -5.15 4.19 1.09
C LEU A 33 -4.57 3.10 2.00
N VAL A 34 -4.34 3.43 3.27
CA VAL A 34 -3.86 2.44 4.23
C VAL A 34 -4.90 1.34 4.42
N LEU A 35 -6.17 1.71 4.57
CA LEU A 35 -7.23 0.71 4.68
C LEU A 35 -7.31 -0.18 3.46
N GLY A 36 -7.13 0.40 2.27
CA GLY A 36 -7.13 -0.39 1.04
C GLY A 36 -6.00 -1.40 1.03
N MET A 37 -4.82 -0.99 1.47
CA MET A 37 -3.68 -1.91 1.56
C MET A 37 -3.96 -3.05 2.52
N VAL A 38 -4.51 -2.74 3.68
CA VAL A 38 -4.82 -3.75 4.69
C VAL A 38 -5.89 -4.70 4.17
N ARG A 39 -6.90 -4.15 3.51
CA ARG A 39 -8.00 -4.97 3.00
C ARG A 39 -7.55 -5.89 1.89
N GLU A 40 -6.68 -5.40 1.00
CA GLU A 40 -6.15 -6.25 -0.05
C GLU A 40 -5.30 -7.38 0.54
N GLY A 41 -4.48 -7.06 1.51
CA GLY A 41 -3.91 -8.03 2.43
C GLY A 41 -2.77 -8.90 1.93
N GLU A 42 -2.39 -8.79 0.65
CA GLU A 42 -1.43 -9.72 0.07
C GLU A 42 -0.15 -9.05 -0.42
N GLY A 43 -0.07 -7.74 -0.36
CA GLY A 43 1.08 -7.02 -0.92
C GLY A 43 2.28 -7.02 -0.01
N VAL A 44 3.40 -6.57 -0.57
CA VAL A 44 4.64 -6.46 0.19
C VAL A 44 4.48 -5.52 1.37
N ALA A 45 3.70 -4.43 1.20
CA ALA A 45 3.49 -3.49 2.29
C ALA A 45 2.91 -4.16 3.52
N VAL A 46 1.89 -4.99 3.33
CA VAL A 46 1.28 -5.69 4.46
C VAL A 46 2.27 -6.64 5.10
N GLY A 47 3.08 -7.31 4.29
CA GLY A 47 4.12 -8.18 4.82
C GLY A 47 5.11 -7.43 5.69
N VAL A 48 5.52 -6.25 5.26
CA VAL A 48 6.43 -5.41 6.03
C VAL A 48 5.77 -4.98 7.34
N LEU A 49 4.52 -4.54 7.28
CA LEU A 49 3.82 -4.13 8.50
C LEU A 49 3.76 -5.27 9.52
N LYS A 50 3.46 -6.47 9.06
CA LYS A 50 3.42 -7.62 9.95
C LYS A 50 4.80 -7.90 10.57
N LYS A 51 5.86 -7.80 9.78
CA LYS A 51 7.21 -8.04 10.28
C LYS A 51 7.64 -6.98 11.27
N LEU A 52 7.11 -5.77 11.14
CA LEU A 52 7.36 -4.70 12.10
C LEU A 52 6.49 -4.82 13.35
N GLY A 53 5.66 -5.85 13.44
CA GLY A 53 4.87 -6.10 14.62
C GLY A 53 3.50 -5.45 14.64
N VAL A 54 3.06 -4.92 13.51
CA VAL A 54 1.76 -4.25 13.46
C VAL A 54 0.66 -5.30 13.41
N GLN A 55 -0.30 -5.15 14.31
CA GLN A 55 -1.52 -5.95 14.27
C GLN A 55 -2.49 -5.24 13.33
N LEU A 56 -2.77 -5.87 12.20
CA LEU A 56 -3.55 -5.20 11.16
C LEU A 56 -4.95 -4.86 11.62
N ASP A 57 -5.54 -5.71 12.46
CA ASP A 57 -6.87 -5.41 13.02
C ASP A 57 -6.85 -4.15 13.87
N GLU A 58 -5.79 -3.97 14.65
CA GLU A 58 -5.66 -2.78 15.48
C GLU A 58 -5.46 -1.53 14.63
N LEU A 59 -4.67 -1.65 13.58
CA LEU A 59 -4.46 -0.54 12.67
C LEU A 59 -5.78 -0.14 12.02
N ARG A 60 -6.53 -1.11 11.53
CA ARG A 60 -7.82 -0.87 10.94
C ARG A 60 -8.77 -0.19 11.92
N ASN A 61 -8.83 -0.72 13.15
CA ASN A 61 -9.71 -0.16 14.16
C ASN A 61 -9.34 1.28 14.49
N GLU A 62 -8.05 1.59 14.54
CA GLU A 62 -7.62 2.95 14.84
C GLU A 62 -8.06 3.92 13.75
N ILE A 63 -7.93 3.51 12.49
CA ILE A 63 -8.37 4.34 11.37
C ILE A 63 -9.87 4.57 11.44
N GLU A 64 -10.62 3.51 11.70
CA GLU A 64 -12.08 3.63 11.77
C GLU A 64 -12.51 4.52 12.93
N LYS A 65 -11.83 4.39 14.06
CA LYS A 65 -12.12 5.21 15.22
C LYS A 65 -11.93 6.70 14.93
N ILE A 66 -10.82 7.04 14.30
CA ILE A 66 -10.53 8.42 13.95
C ILE A 66 -11.52 8.94 12.93
N SER A 67 -11.98 8.07 12.04
CA SER A 67 -12.87 8.47 10.95
C SER A 67 -14.29 8.73 11.37
N LYS A 68 -14.71 8.23 12.55
CA LYS A 68 -16.11 8.33 12.94
C LYS A 68 -16.62 9.76 13.02
N GLY A 69 -15.78 10.70 13.44
CA GLY A 69 -16.19 12.07 13.62
C GLY A 69 -16.18 12.90 12.35
N THR A 70 -15.75 12.31 11.24
CA THR A 70 -15.58 13.07 10.00
C THR A 70 -16.47 12.60 8.86
N ALA A 71 -17.39 11.68 9.15
CA ALA A 71 -18.28 11.17 8.10
C ALA A 71 -19.15 12.29 7.53
N THR A 72 -19.31 12.28 6.22
CA THR A 72 -20.24 13.21 5.57
C THR A 72 -21.57 12.50 5.35
N HIS A 73 -22.64 13.28 5.41
CA HIS A 73 -23.96 12.67 5.35
C HIS A 73 -24.53 12.58 3.95
N GLN A 74 -23.92 13.27 3.00
CA GLN A 74 -24.45 13.29 1.65
C GLN A 74 -23.36 12.99 0.66
N ILE A 75 -23.39 11.77 0.16
CA ILE A 75 -22.47 11.38 -0.88
C ILE A 75 -23.27 11.35 -2.17
N LYS A 76 -23.02 12.34 -3.02
CA LYS A 76 -23.85 12.54 -4.19
C LYS A 76 -23.40 11.69 -5.37
N ASN A 77 -22.14 11.41 -5.49
CA ASN A 77 -21.63 10.68 -6.63
C ASN A 77 -20.67 9.61 -6.16
N LEU A 78 -21.22 8.45 -5.89
CA LEU A 78 -20.47 7.35 -5.27
C LEU A 78 -19.35 6.83 -6.17
N ALA A 79 -19.50 6.97 -7.48
CA ALA A 79 -18.52 6.43 -8.41
C ALA A 79 -17.30 7.32 -8.57
N ASN A 80 -17.42 8.59 -8.25
CA ASN A 80 -16.38 9.57 -8.60
C ASN A 80 -15.95 10.44 -7.44
N ILE A 81 -15.84 9.86 -6.25
CA ILE A 81 -15.30 10.64 -5.15
C ILE A 81 -13.83 10.93 -5.42
N PRO A 82 -13.39 12.16 -5.09
CA PRO A 82 -12.04 12.57 -5.44
C PRO A 82 -11.00 12.14 -4.43
N LEU A 83 -9.77 12.08 -4.89
CA LEU A 83 -8.63 11.95 -3.99
C LEU A 83 -8.40 13.30 -3.30
N THR A 84 -7.99 13.25 -2.04
CA THR A 84 -7.52 14.46 -1.40
C THR A 84 -6.23 14.91 -2.07
N LYS A 85 -5.85 16.17 -1.84
CA LYS A 85 -4.58 16.65 -2.38
C LYS A 85 -3.42 15.85 -1.83
N ALA A 86 -3.48 15.47 -0.57
CA ALA A 86 -2.42 14.64 0.02
C ALA A 86 -2.33 13.29 -0.68
N SER A 87 -3.47 12.68 -0.99
CA SER A 87 -3.48 11.40 -1.69
C SER A 87 -2.97 11.53 -3.12
N GLU A 88 -3.35 12.60 -3.81
CA GLU A 88 -2.84 12.85 -5.15
C GLU A 88 -1.32 12.97 -5.13
N LYS A 89 -0.81 13.72 -4.15
CA LYS A 89 0.63 13.88 -4.01
C LYS A 89 1.30 12.53 -3.73
N VAL A 90 0.69 11.73 -2.85
CA VAL A 90 1.23 10.41 -2.54
C VAL A 90 1.33 9.57 -3.80
N LEU A 91 0.29 9.54 -4.62
CA LEU A 91 0.33 8.72 -5.82
C LEU A 91 1.40 9.19 -6.80
N LYS A 92 1.60 10.50 -6.89
CA LYS A 92 2.66 11.02 -7.75
C LYS A 92 4.05 10.66 -7.23
N ILE A 93 4.26 10.77 -5.93
CA ILE A 93 5.56 10.50 -5.33
C ILE A 93 5.85 9.00 -5.35
N THR A 94 4.82 8.17 -5.42
CA THR A 94 5.02 6.73 -5.49
C THR A 94 5.90 6.35 -6.68
N TYR A 95 5.78 7.05 -7.79
CA TYR A 95 6.67 6.82 -8.94
C TYR A 95 8.12 7.07 -8.57
N LEU A 96 8.38 8.11 -7.77
CA LEU A 96 9.74 8.41 -7.34
C LEU A 96 10.29 7.35 -6.41
N GLU A 97 9.44 6.85 -5.51
CA GLU A 97 9.89 5.78 -4.61
C GLU A 97 10.28 4.54 -5.40
N ALA A 98 9.45 4.17 -6.37
CA ALA A 98 9.77 3.02 -7.20
C ALA A 98 11.08 3.22 -7.94
N LYS A 99 11.31 4.44 -8.42
CA LYS A 99 12.54 4.74 -9.14
C LYS A 99 13.77 4.62 -8.24
N ILE A 100 13.66 5.09 -6.99
CA ILE A 100 14.75 4.96 -6.03
C ILE A 100 15.13 3.50 -5.85
N PHE A 101 14.16 2.62 -5.83
CA PHE A 101 14.40 1.18 -5.69
C PHE A 101 14.63 0.49 -7.03
N LYS A 102 14.69 1.27 -8.11
CA LYS A 102 14.94 0.74 -9.47
C LYS A 102 13.90 -0.32 -9.87
N ALA A 103 12.68 -0.14 -9.38
CA ALA A 103 11.60 -1.04 -9.68
C ALA A 103 10.95 -0.67 -11.00
N GLN A 104 10.59 -1.68 -11.78
CA GLN A 104 9.85 -1.46 -13.02
C GLN A 104 8.35 -1.54 -12.79
N LEU A 105 7.95 -2.19 -11.73
CA LEU A 105 6.56 -2.33 -11.35
C LEU A 105 6.39 -1.69 -9.97
N ILE A 106 5.42 -0.79 -9.87
CA ILE A 106 5.19 -0.06 -8.62
C ILE A 106 4.31 -0.93 -7.73
N GLY A 107 4.89 -1.40 -6.62
CA GLY A 107 4.18 -2.24 -5.69
C GLY A 107 3.61 -1.48 -4.51
N THR A 108 2.91 -2.20 -3.64
CA THR A 108 2.32 -1.59 -2.46
C THR A 108 3.37 -1.03 -1.53
N GLU A 109 4.58 -1.59 -1.53
CA GLU A 109 5.66 -1.07 -0.70
C GLU A 109 6.05 0.35 -1.11
N HIS A 110 6.01 0.65 -2.41
CA HIS A 110 6.32 2.00 -2.88
C HIS A 110 5.22 2.98 -2.49
N LEU A 111 3.98 2.51 -2.52
CA LEU A 111 2.86 3.32 -2.06
C LEU A 111 2.99 3.61 -0.56
N LEU A 112 3.34 2.61 0.23
CA LEU A 112 3.53 2.80 1.67
C LEU A 112 4.64 3.79 1.95
N LEU A 113 5.78 3.65 1.26
CA LEU A 113 6.89 4.58 1.43
C LEU A 113 6.49 6.00 1.06
N SER A 114 5.70 6.15 -0.01
CA SER A 114 5.26 7.47 -0.44
C SER A 114 4.37 8.12 0.61
N ILE A 115 3.46 7.34 1.21
CA ILE A 115 2.63 7.87 2.30
C ILE A 115 3.52 8.37 3.43
N LEU A 116 4.48 7.54 3.84
CA LEU A 116 5.31 7.83 5.01
C LEU A 116 6.33 8.94 4.77
N ARG A 117 6.63 9.26 3.51
CA ARG A 117 7.55 10.33 3.20
C ARG A 117 7.04 11.69 3.68
N ASP A 118 5.72 11.87 3.67
CA ASP A 118 5.09 13.11 4.12
C ASP A 118 4.64 12.94 5.57
N GLN A 119 5.21 13.72 6.46
CA GLN A 119 4.92 13.62 7.89
C GLN A 119 3.54 14.14 8.26
N ASP A 120 2.92 14.90 7.38
CA ASP A 120 1.73 15.64 7.75
C ASP A 120 0.42 14.97 7.36
N ASN A 121 0.45 13.94 6.53
CA ASN A 121 -0.82 13.33 6.14
C ASN A 121 -1.33 12.40 7.24
N LEU A 122 -2.62 12.16 7.22
CA LEU A 122 -3.27 11.38 8.28
C LEU A 122 -2.81 9.92 8.28
N GLY A 123 -2.58 9.35 7.10
CA GLY A 123 -2.08 7.98 7.03
C GLY A 123 -0.78 7.81 7.79
N THR A 124 0.15 8.76 7.59
CA THR A 124 1.43 8.72 8.29
C THR A 124 1.25 8.90 9.79
N GLN A 125 0.38 9.83 10.20
CA GLN A 125 0.16 10.07 11.61
C GLN A 125 -0.37 8.81 12.30
N ILE A 126 -1.25 8.10 11.64
CA ILE A 126 -1.78 6.87 12.21
C ILE A 126 -0.70 5.79 12.25
N LEU A 127 0.04 5.62 11.16
CA LEU A 127 1.09 4.61 11.11
C LEU A 127 2.17 4.87 12.16
N ASN A 128 2.48 6.14 12.42
CA ASN A 128 3.46 6.47 13.45
C ASN A 128 3.03 6.00 14.84
N LYS A 129 1.73 5.93 15.09
CA LYS A 129 1.25 5.40 16.37
C LYS A 129 1.61 3.93 16.55
N PHE A 130 1.89 3.24 15.46
CA PHE A 130 2.27 1.82 15.47
C PHE A 130 3.77 1.66 15.27
N ASP A 131 4.52 2.75 15.46
CA ASP A 131 5.98 2.76 15.32
C ASP A 131 6.44 2.43 13.90
N VAL A 132 5.61 2.77 12.93
CA VAL A 132 5.94 2.61 11.52
C VAL A 132 6.29 3.99 10.97
N ASN A 133 7.49 4.10 10.40
CA ASN A 133 7.90 5.34 9.75
C ASN A 133 8.69 4.99 8.49
N TYR A 134 9.06 6.02 7.75
CA TYR A 134 9.73 5.82 6.47
C TYR A 134 11.01 4.99 6.63
N GLU A 135 11.82 5.33 7.63
CA GLU A 135 13.10 4.66 7.80
C GLU A 135 12.96 3.19 8.14
N THR A 136 12.02 2.85 9.02
CA THR A 136 11.85 1.46 9.39
C THR A 136 11.38 0.62 8.20
N VAL A 137 10.48 1.17 7.39
CA VAL A 137 10.00 0.45 6.22
C VAL A 137 11.11 0.32 5.20
N LYS A 138 11.83 1.41 4.95
CA LYS A 138 12.92 1.40 3.98
C LYS A 138 13.97 0.36 4.36
N GLU A 139 14.38 0.36 5.63
CA GLU A 139 15.37 -0.59 6.09
C GLU A 139 14.89 -2.02 5.94
N MET A 140 13.63 -2.28 6.26
CA MET A 140 13.08 -3.62 6.12
C MET A 140 13.09 -4.06 4.66
N LEU A 141 12.74 -3.15 3.74
CA LEU A 141 12.74 -3.48 2.33
C LEU A 141 14.15 -3.71 1.80
N GLU A 142 15.11 -2.91 2.25
CA GLU A 142 16.49 -3.10 1.83
C GLU A 142 17.04 -4.42 2.34
N TYR A 143 16.69 -4.76 3.56
CA TYR A 143 17.11 -6.05 4.12
C TYR A 143 16.54 -7.20 3.30
N GLN A 144 15.26 -7.12 2.95
CA GLN A 144 14.61 -8.17 2.16
C GLN A 144 15.23 -8.29 0.77
N SER A 145 15.56 -7.16 0.15
CA SER A 145 16.08 -7.18 -1.21
C SER A 145 17.50 -7.73 -1.26
N GLU A 146 18.21 -7.68 -0.15
CA GLU A 146 19.55 -8.26 -0.06
C GLU A 146 19.53 -9.73 0.26
N GLY A 147 18.37 -10.23 0.65
CA GLY A 147 18.26 -11.64 0.98
C GLY A 147 18.01 -12.51 -0.24
N PRO A 148 18.25 -13.80 -0.12
CA PRO A 148 18.06 -14.70 -1.25
C PRO A 148 16.60 -14.88 -1.65
N MET A 149 15.69 -14.55 -0.76
CA MET A 149 14.26 -14.76 -0.99
C MET A 149 13.51 -13.43 -0.98
N ALA A 150 14.06 -12.42 -1.63
CA ALA A 150 13.42 -11.12 -1.66
C ALA A 150 11.98 -11.22 -2.17
N SER A 151 11.08 -10.61 -1.46
CA SER A 151 9.68 -10.58 -1.85
C SER A 151 9.42 -9.38 -2.73
N GLN A 152 8.56 -9.54 -3.68
CA GLN A 152 8.16 -8.45 -4.56
C GLN A 152 6.68 -8.59 -4.85
N ASP A 153 6.07 -7.46 -5.11
CA ASP A 153 4.70 -7.49 -5.62
C ASP A 153 4.76 -7.95 -7.07
N THR A 154 4.35 -9.17 -7.29
CA THR A 154 4.38 -9.75 -8.62
C THR A 154 2.98 -10.18 -9.00
N ASP A 155 2.05 -9.32 -8.73
CA ASP A 155 0.65 -9.67 -8.86
C ASP A 155 0.01 -9.17 -10.16
N ASP A 156 0.84 -8.83 -11.13
CA ASP A 156 0.31 -8.35 -12.39
C ASP A 156 -0.31 -9.53 -13.13
N PRO A 157 -1.62 -9.56 -13.31
CA PRO A 157 -2.24 -10.69 -13.97
C PRO A 157 -1.86 -10.83 -15.43
N ASP A 158 -1.28 -9.80 -16.00
CA ASP A 158 -0.80 -9.94 -17.37
C ASP A 158 0.52 -10.65 -17.44
N ASP A 159 1.08 -10.99 -16.30
CA ASP A 159 2.37 -11.64 -16.26
C ASP A 159 2.23 -13.07 -15.77
N ASP A 160 1.40 -13.81 -16.47
CA ASP A 160 1.18 -15.20 -16.12
C ASP A 160 2.45 -16.03 -16.21
N SER A 161 3.32 -15.65 -17.11
CA SER A 161 4.53 -16.43 -17.29
C SER A 161 5.41 -16.36 -16.06
N SER A 162 5.46 -15.21 -15.43
CA SER A 162 6.28 -15.12 -14.23
C SER A 162 5.68 -15.92 -13.08
N LYS A 163 4.38 -16.03 -13.03
CA LYS A 163 3.76 -16.87 -12.03
C LYS A 163 4.09 -18.33 -12.26
N ILE A 164 4.09 -18.73 -13.52
CA ILE A 164 4.43 -20.10 -13.85
C ILE A 164 5.87 -20.39 -13.48
N PHE A 165 6.75 -19.48 -13.79
CA PHE A 165 8.14 -19.65 -13.42
C PHE A 165 8.32 -19.66 -11.93
N GLY A 166 7.63 -18.76 -11.28
CA GLY A 166 7.73 -18.68 -9.85
C GLY A 166 7.30 -19.96 -9.20
N GLY A 167 6.25 -20.52 -9.73
CA GLY A 167 5.75 -21.75 -9.18
C GLY A 167 6.71 -22.91 -9.38
N SER A 168 7.36 -22.92 -10.50
CA SER A 168 8.27 -24.01 -10.75
C SER A 168 9.56 -23.79 -10.03
N ALA A 169 9.89 -22.63 -10.03
CA ALA A 169 11.11 -22.36 -9.41
C ALA A 169 10.99 -22.63 -7.96
N GLY A 170 10.10 -22.86 -8.29
CA GLY A 170 10.22 -23.03 -7.43
C GLY A 170 10.83 -23.79 -7.03
N SER A 171 10.71 -24.04 -7.48
CA SER A 171 11.13 -24.59 -7.09
C SER A 171 12.06 -24.78 -6.92
N GLY A 172 11.98 -24.53 -7.15
CA GLY A 172 12.78 -24.71 -6.96
C GLY A 172 13.51 -24.48 -6.54
N ALA A 173 13.32 -24.31 -6.65
CA ALA A 173 13.97 -24.16 -6.15
C ALA A 173 14.40 -24.46 -5.28
N GLY A 174 14.25 -24.65 -5.29
CA GLY A 174 14.65 -24.93 -4.67
C GLY A 174 15.20 -25.43 -4.08
N LYS A 175 15.32 -25.73 -4.11
CA LYS A 175 15.73 -26.17 -3.56
C LYS A 175 16.38 -26.33 -2.77
N GLU A 176 16.23 -26.02 -2.79
CA GLU A 176 16.73 -25.90 -2.24
C GLU A 176 17.09 -25.91 -1.58
#